data_8d21e1d19779b8e2053d327b8b737095
#
_entry.id   8d21e1d19779b8e2053d327b8b737095
#
_cell.length_a   1.000
_cell.length_b   1.000
_cell.length_c   1.000
_cell.angle_alpha   90.00
_cell.angle_beta   90.00
_cell.angle_gamma   90.00
#
_symmetry.space_group_name_H-M   'P 1'
#
loop_
_entity.id
_entity.type
_entity.pdbx_description
1 polymer ?
#
loop_
_entity_poly.entity_id
_entity_poly.type
_entity_poly.pdbx_seq_one_letter_code
_entity_poly.pdbx_strand_id
1 'polypeptide(L)'
;ARTAVDPGVNTPTTITHAYYVVPSESSRVQLIHTLLQSPESGDQSMVFCDQKYKVKRLAARLGGEPASVGAITGNHSQAQRERTLTAFRSGRLRTLVATDVAARGLDVPSVSQVIHYELPGNPTSYVHRTGRTGRAERSGATLLILSPQEEHEYLAMVRRLRIQTKRLTLPALAVLPPPAHEPESNGQSRHDGRGRDARPRRAGERQNSMPQDARGGQGRRGWRADRPAAPRRGNS
;
A
#
# COMPACT_ATOMS: atom_id res chain seq x y z
N ALA A 1 27.17 -5.95 -15.84
CA ALA A 1 26.94 -4.52 -15.66
C ALA A 1 27.04 -4.22 -14.15
N ARG A 2 28.06 -3.46 -13.75
CA ARG A 2 28.21 -2.99 -12.37
C ARG A 2 27.25 -1.82 -12.20
N THR A 3 26.16 -2.01 -11.47
CA THR A 3 25.31 -0.92 -11.03
C THR A 3 26.10 -0.15 -9.97
N ALA A 4 26.59 1.02 -10.33
CA ALA A 4 27.21 1.95 -9.40
C ALA A 4 26.15 2.34 -8.37
N VAL A 5 26.40 2.03 -7.11
CA VAL A 5 25.64 2.55 -5.99
C VAL A 5 26.05 4.00 -5.85
N ASP A 6 25.07 4.90 -5.97
CA ASP A 6 25.26 6.34 -5.79
C ASP A 6 25.85 6.58 -4.38
N PRO A 7 27.05 7.19 -4.26
CA PRO A 7 27.73 7.37 -2.97
C PRO A 7 27.06 8.40 -2.05
N GLY A 8 25.90 8.97 -2.45
CA GLY A 8 25.22 10.06 -1.73
C GLY A 8 24.12 9.65 -0.75
N VAL A 9 23.84 8.34 -0.58
CA VAL A 9 22.74 7.91 0.31
C VAL A 9 23.29 7.61 1.71
N ASN A 10 23.54 8.66 2.48
CA ASN A 10 23.93 8.53 3.89
C ASN A 10 22.68 8.48 4.77
N THR A 11 22.54 7.43 5.58
CA THR A 11 21.60 7.45 6.71
C THR A 11 22.13 8.36 7.81
N PRO A 12 21.28 9.22 8.43
CA PRO A 12 21.71 10.04 9.55
C PRO A 12 22.31 9.19 10.66
N THR A 13 23.39 9.66 11.27
CA THR A 13 24.08 8.99 12.39
C THR A 13 23.24 8.88 13.66
N THR A 14 22.09 9.56 13.68
CA THR A 14 21.13 9.57 14.78
C THR A 14 20.17 8.37 14.76
N ILE A 15 20.26 7.48 13.76
CA ILE A 15 19.35 6.33 13.62
C ILE A 15 20.03 5.06 14.08
N THR A 16 19.41 4.39 15.04
CA THR A 16 19.82 3.04 15.46
C THR A 16 19.18 2.00 14.53
N HIS A 17 20.00 1.12 13.97
CA HIS A 17 19.55 0.04 13.10
C HIS A 17 19.62 -1.30 13.82
N ALA A 18 18.51 -2.02 13.86
CA ALA A 18 18.48 -3.35 14.45
C ALA A 18 17.53 -4.28 13.69
N TYR A 19 17.64 -5.58 13.94
CA TYR A 19 16.76 -6.55 13.31
C TYR A 19 16.47 -7.75 14.21
N TYR A 20 15.36 -8.39 13.93
CA TYR A 20 14.94 -9.65 14.51
C TYR A 20 14.81 -10.71 13.42
N VAL A 21 15.08 -11.96 13.79
CA VAL A 21 14.80 -13.11 12.94
C VAL A 21 13.66 -13.90 13.55
N VAL A 22 12.57 -14.08 12.80
CA VAL A 22 11.35 -14.76 13.27
C VAL A 22 11.11 -16.03 12.46
N PRO A 23 10.61 -17.10 13.09
CA PRO A 23 10.42 -18.39 12.42
C PRO A 23 9.17 -18.45 11.52
N SER A 24 8.21 -17.54 11.73
CA SER A 24 6.93 -17.60 11.04
C SER A 24 6.29 -16.22 10.85
N GLU A 25 5.33 -16.16 9.92
CA GLU A 25 4.51 -14.97 9.69
C GLU A 25 3.67 -14.59 10.92
N SER A 26 3.17 -15.58 11.67
CA SER A 26 2.46 -15.34 12.92
C SER A 26 3.36 -14.67 13.95
N SER A 27 4.58 -15.18 14.12
CA SER A 27 5.58 -14.59 15.03
C SER A 27 5.95 -13.17 14.63
N ARG A 28 5.95 -12.86 13.33
CA ARG A 28 6.20 -11.51 12.78
C ARG A 28 5.14 -10.53 13.26
N VAL A 29 3.87 -10.89 13.14
CA VAL A 29 2.75 -10.04 13.60
C VAL A 29 2.76 -9.88 15.13
N GLN A 30 2.99 -10.96 15.87
CA GLN A 30 3.09 -10.93 17.33
C GLN A 30 4.23 -10.03 17.80
N LEU A 31 5.38 -10.11 17.14
CA LEU A 31 6.54 -9.26 17.45
C LEU A 31 6.21 -7.78 17.23
N ILE A 32 5.60 -7.42 16.10
CA ILE A 32 5.20 -6.03 15.84
C ILE A 32 4.25 -5.53 16.93
N HIS A 33 3.25 -6.32 17.27
CA HIS A 33 2.33 -5.97 18.34
C HIS A 33 3.08 -5.73 19.66
N THR A 34 3.99 -6.62 20.04
CA THR A 34 4.83 -6.46 21.25
C THR A 34 5.68 -5.20 21.19
N LEU A 35 6.34 -4.92 20.06
CA LEU A 35 7.17 -3.74 19.87
C LEU A 35 6.36 -2.43 19.97
N LEU A 36 5.15 -2.39 19.43
CA LEU A 36 4.28 -1.22 19.47
C LEU A 36 3.73 -0.91 20.87
N GLN A 37 3.69 -1.90 21.74
CA GLN A 37 3.26 -1.73 23.13
C GLN A 37 4.44 -1.42 24.09
N SER A 38 5.66 -1.58 23.63
CA SER A 38 6.85 -1.28 24.43
C SER A 38 6.96 0.23 24.71
N PRO A 39 7.34 0.63 25.91
CA PRO A 39 7.70 2.03 26.22
C PRO A 39 8.78 2.59 25.27
N GLU A 40 9.65 1.73 24.75
CA GLU A 40 10.70 2.08 23.81
C GLU A 40 10.17 2.46 22.41
N SER A 41 8.90 2.18 22.11
CA SER A 41 8.29 2.52 20.82
C SER A 41 8.21 4.04 20.57
N GLY A 42 8.33 4.83 21.62
CA GLY A 42 8.17 6.28 21.55
C GLY A 42 6.73 6.71 21.24
N ASP A 43 6.60 7.95 20.76
CA ASP A 43 5.27 8.53 20.55
C ASP A 43 4.55 7.97 19.32
N GLN A 44 5.26 7.82 18.21
CA GLN A 44 4.68 7.38 16.94
C GLN A 44 5.59 6.43 16.19
N SER A 45 4.97 5.46 15.53
CA SER A 45 5.62 4.41 14.77
C SER A 45 5.10 4.34 13.34
N MET A 46 5.96 3.96 12.40
CA MET A 46 5.57 3.67 11.03
C MET A 46 5.97 2.25 10.64
N VAL A 47 5.02 1.47 10.14
CA VAL A 47 5.26 0.09 9.71
C VAL A 47 5.13 0.01 8.20
N PHE A 48 6.17 -0.47 7.52
CA PHE A 48 6.20 -0.64 6.08
C PHE A 48 5.96 -2.09 5.68
N CYS A 49 5.02 -2.30 4.76
CA CYS A 49 4.79 -3.56 4.08
C CYS A 49 4.91 -3.36 2.57
N ASP A 50 5.38 -4.36 1.84
CA ASP A 50 5.53 -4.27 0.38
C ASP A 50 4.18 -4.35 -0.34
N GLN A 51 3.21 -5.07 0.22
CA GLN A 51 1.96 -5.38 -0.45
C GLN A 51 0.73 -4.79 0.26
N LYS A 52 -0.21 -4.28 -0.53
CA LYS A 52 -1.42 -3.61 -0.04
C LYS A 52 -2.29 -4.51 0.84
N TYR A 53 -2.39 -5.81 0.52
CA TYR A 53 -3.17 -6.74 1.33
C TYR A 53 -2.53 -6.99 2.70
N LYS A 54 -1.18 -7.02 2.77
CA LYS A 54 -0.45 -7.13 4.04
C LYS A 54 -0.70 -5.92 4.94
N VAL A 55 -0.73 -4.70 4.37
CA VAL A 55 -1.08 -3.48 5.11
C VAL A 55 -2.45 -3.60 5.75
N LYS A 56 -3.48 -4.00 4.98
CA LYS A 56 -4.84 -4.15 5.50
C LYS A 56 -4.91 -5.22 6.59
N ARG A 57 -4.35 -6.40 6.32
CA ARG A 57 -4.32 -7.52 7.25
C ARG A 57 -3.59 -7.18 8.54
N LEU A 58 -2.42 -6.56 8.44
CA LEU A 58 -1.63 -6.16 9.59
C LEU A 58 -2.36 -5.11 10.42
N ALA A 59 -2.90 -4.06 9.79
CA ALA A 59 -3.65 -3.03 10.51
C ALA A 59 -4.88 -3.60 11.23
N ALA A 60 -5.60 -4.54 10.61
CA ALA A 60 -6.72 -5.23 11.26
C ALA A 60 -6.28 -6.09 12.45
N ARG A 61 -5.11 -6.76 12.36
CA ARG A 61 -4.55 -7.58 13.44
C ARG A 61 -3.98 -6.76 14.60
N LEU A 62 -3.45 -5.59 14.32
CA LEU A 62 -2.87 -4.67 15.30
C LEU A 62 -3.91 -3.68 15.83
N GLY A 63 -5.07 -3.55 15.18
CA GLY A 63 -6.13 -2.62 15.54
C GLY A 63 -6.71 -2.91 16.92
N GLY A 64 -6.98 -1.85 17.65
CA GLY A 64 -7.44 -1.89 19.05
C GLY A 64 -6.57 -1.02 19.94
N GLU A 65 -7.11 -0.61 21.10
CA GLU A 65 -6.32 0.09 22.12
C GLU A 65 -5.24 -0.85 22.68
N PRO A 66 -4.01 -0.37 22.98
CA PRO A 66 -3.58 1.05 22.89
C PRO A 66 -2.89 1.42 21.57
N ALA A 67 -2.82 0.53 20.57
CA ALA A 67 -1.95 0.74 19.41
C ALA A 67 -2.43 1.83 18.44
N SER A 68 -3.72 2.19 18.45
CA SER A 68 -4.31 3.24 17.60
C SER A 68 -3.74 3.23 16.17
N VAL A 69 -4.07 2.19 15.39
CA VAL A 69 -3.44 1.88 14.11
C VAL A 69 -4.23 2.43 12.94
N GLY A 70 -3.56 3.19 12.07
CA GLY A 70 -4.09 3.60 10.78
C GLY A 70 -3.39 2.90 9.62
N ALA A 71 -4.08 2.74 8.48
CA ALA A 71 -3.53 2.15 7.27
C ALA A 71 -3.60 3.13 6.09
N ILE A 72 -2.54 3.17 5.27
CA ILE A 72 -2.53 3.90 4.01
C ILE A 72 -2.03 3.00 2.88
N THR A 73 -2.86 2.84 1.85
CA THR A 73 -2.52 2.12 0.63
C THR A 73 -2.88 2.94 -0.61
N GLY A 74 -2.36 2.55 -1.78
CA GLY A 74 -2.72 3.20 -3.03
C GLY A 74 -4.21 3.08 -3.43
N ASN A 75 -4.98 2.23 -2.76
CA ASN A 75 -6.41 2.06 -3.01
C ASN A 75 -7.28 3.03 -2.20
N HIS A 76 -6.70 3.77 -1.25
CA HIS A 76 -7.44 4.77 -0.48
C HIS A 76 -7.65 6.03 -1.32
N SER A 77 -8.86 6.59 -1.26
CA SER A 77 -9.15 7.89 -1.84
C SER A 77 -8.29 8.99 -1.17
N GLN A 78 -8.12 10.11 -1.85
CA GLN A 78 -7.35 11.23 -1.28
C GLN A 78 -7.95 11.70 0.06
N ALA A 79 -9.27 11.75 0.16
CA ALA A 79 -9.95 12.11 1.40
C ALA A 79 -9.68 11.12 2.55
N GLN A 80 -9.65 9.81 2.26
CA GLN A 80 -9.30 8.81 3.27
C GLN A 80 -7.85 8.94 3.73
N ARG A 81 -6.93 9.17 2.78
CA ARG A 81 -5.50 9.36 3.08
C ARG A 81 -5.31 10.58 3.99
N GLU A 82 -5.94 11.71 3.65
CA GLU A 82 -5.84 12.94 4.42
C GLU A 82 -6.42 12.80 5.83
N ARG A 83 -7.56 12.14 5.99
CA ARG A 83 -8.15 11.85 7.32
C ARG A 83 -7.18 11.03 8.17
N THR A 84 -6.59 9.97 7.60
CA THR A 84 -5.64 9.11 8.32
C THR A 84 -4.38 9.88 8.70
N LEU A 85 -3.84 10.71 7.79
CA LEU A 85 -2.67 11.54 8.06
C LEU A 85 -2.96 12.60 9.13
N THR A 86 -4.10 13.26 9.07
CA THR A 86 -4.51 14.24 10.09
C THR A 86 -4.64 13.58 11.46
N ALA A 87 -5.22 12.37 11.53
CA ALA A 87 -5.30 11.62 12.76
C ALA A 87 -3.92 11.19 13.28
N PHE A 88 -2.99 10.84 12.38
CA PHE A 88 -1.62 10.51 12.73
C PHE A 88 -0.85 11.77 13.20
N ARG A 89 -0.90 12.87 12.46
CA ARG A 89 -0.23 14.14 12.86
C ARG A 89 -0.72 14.66 14.22
N SER A 90 -1.98 14.48 14.54
CA SER A 90 -2.56 14.89 15.83
C SER A 90 -2.30 13.93 16.98
N GLY A 91 -1.57 12.81 16.76
CA GLY A 91 -1.30 11.80 17.79
C GLY A 91 -2.48 10.88 18.11
N ARG A 92 -3.67 11.08 17.48
CA ARG A 92 -4.80 10.15 17.65
C ARG A 92 -4.52 8.75 17.11
N LEU A 93 -3.68 8.65 16.09
CA LEU A 93 -3.09 7.39 15.65
C LEU A 93 -1.62 7.38 16.06
N ARG A 94 -1.22 6.35 16.78
CA ARG A 94 0.17 6.16 17.19
C ARG A 94 0.97 5.35 16.17
N THR A 95 0.28 4.54 15.37
CA THR A 95 0.92 3.68 14.37
C THR A 95 0.32 3.89 12.99
N LEU A 96 1.17 4.05 12.00
CA LEU A 96 0.79 4.12 10.59
C LEU A 96 1.38 2.94 9.82
N VAL A 97 0.51 2.09 9.26
CA VAL A 97 0.92 0.98 8.39
C VAL A 97 0.75 1.40 6.92
N ALA A 98 1.81 1.30 6.13
CA ALA A 98 1.77 1.79 4.74
C ALA A 98 2.64 0.94 3.79
N THR A 99 2.35 1.07 2.48
CA THR A 99 3.28 0.64 1.43
C THR A 99 4.18 1.80 1.02
N ASP A 100 5.34 1.52 0.41
CA ASP A 100 6.25 2.55 -0.12
C ASP A 100 5.56 3.53 -1.06
N VAL A 101 4.78 2.99 -2.02
CA VAL A 101 4.05 3.81 -3.01
C VAL A 101 3.07 4.75 -2.33
N ALA A 102 2.39 4.27 -1.30
CA ALA A 102 1.42 5.08 -0.57
C ALA A 102 2.08 6.12 0.35
N ALA A 103 3.28 5.81 0.85
CA ALA A 103 4.03 6.69 1.74
C ALA A 103 4.85 7.77 1.02
N ARG A 104 5.11 7.57 -0.30
CA ARG A 104 5.82 8.58 -1.11
C ARG A 104 4.99 9.85 -1.26
N GLY A 105 5.63 11.00 -1.12
CA GLY A 105 4.97 12.29 -1.24
C GLY A 105 4.00 12.63 -0.09
N LEU A 106 3.91 11.77 0.94
CA LEU A 106 3.19 12.12 2.15
C LEU A 106 4.07 12.97 3.06
N ASP A 107 3.50 14.09 3.49
CA ASP A 107 4.08 14.88 4.57
C ASP A 107 3.76 14.18 5.92
N VAL A 108 4.59 13.16 6.23
CA VAL A 108 4.52 12.44 7.49
C VAL A 108 5.52 13.04 8.46
N PRO A 109 5.12 13.40 9.68
CA PRO A 109 6.06 13.87 10.70
C PRO A 109 7.14 12.84 10.97
N SER A 110 8.27 13.27 11.51
CA SER A 110 9.32 12.35 11.95
C SER A 110 8.77 11.45 13.06
N VAL A 111 8.89 10.14 12.86
CA VAL A 111 8.45 9.14 13.82
C VAL A 111 9.58 8.69 14.72
N SER A 112 9.26 8.16 15.90
CA SER A 112 10.26 7.63 16.85
C SER A 112 10.89 6.35 16.31
N GLN A 113 10.09 5.49 15.64
CA GLN A 113 10.60 4.26 15.04
C GLN A 113 9.97 3.93 13.72
N VAL A 114 10.76 3.28 12.87
CA VAL A 114 10.34 2.65 11.62
C VAL A 114 10.49 1.14 11.74
N ILE A 115 9.43 0.41 11.44
CA ILE A 115 9.45 -1.05 11.41
C ILE A 115 9.27 -1.50 9.97
N HIS A 116 10.19 -2.31 9.47
CA HIS A 116 10.06 -2.98 8.19
C HIS A 116 9.47 -4.37 8.45
N TYR A 117 8.25 -4.58 7.98
CA TYR A 117 7.55 -5.86 8.11
C TYR A 117 8.31 -7.00 7.44
N GLU A 118 8.99 -6.70 6.35
CA GLU A 118 9.79 -7.61 5.54
C GLU A 118 11.00 -6.87 4.94
N LEU A 119 11.95 -7.61 4.41
CA LEU A 119 13.13 -7.04 3.76
C LEU A 119 12.70 -6.19 2.55
N PRO A 120 13.07 -4.91 2.48
CA PRO A 120 12.81 -4.09 1.29
C PRO A 120 13.53 -4.65 0.06
N GLY A 121 12.85 -4.68 -1.08
CA GLY A 121 13.36 -5.26 -2.32
C GLY A 121 14.61 -4.57 -2.89
N ASN A 122 15.03 -3.42 -2.36
CA ASN A 122 16.27 -2.73 -2.75
C ASN A 122 16.76 -1.77 -1.67
N PRO A 123 18.09 -1.43 -1.71
CA PRO A 123 18.70 -0.52 -0.74
C PRO A 123 18.09 0.88 -0.69
N THR A 124 17.64 1.41 -1.81
CA THR A 124 17.03 2.74 -1.88
C THR A 124 15.72 2.79 -1.10
N SER A 125 14.87 1.77 -1.22
CA SER A 125 13.65 1.66 -0.42
C SER A 125 13.95 1.58 1.07
N TYR A 126 14.96 0.80 1.47
CA TYR A 126 15.41 0.75 2.86
C TYR A 126 15.74 2.13 3.43
N VAL A 127 16.55 2.90 2.71
CA VAL A 127 16.96 4.24 3.14
C VAL A 127 15.80 5.22 3.17
N HIS A 128 14.91 5.19 2.16
CA HIS A 128 13.72 6.05 2.13
C HIS A 128 12.74 5.76 3.28
N ARG A 129 12.56 4.49 3.64
CA ARG A 129 11.74 4.09 4.79
C ARG A 129 12.39 4.56 6.07
N THR A 130 13.65 4.20 6.28
CA THR A 130 14.45 4.59 7.45
C THR A 130 14.48 6.10 7.64
N GLY A 131 14.59 6.89 6.56
CA GLY A 131 14.56 8.36 6.62
C GLY A 131 13.21 8.96 7.05
N ARG A 132 12.24 8.16 7.51
CA ARG A 132 11.03 8.66 8.21
C ARG A 132 11.27 8.87 9.69
N THR A 133 12.39 8.39 10.23
CA THR A 133 12.84 8.66 11.59
C THR A 133 14.18 9.38 11.59
N GLY A 134 14.67 9.78 12.74
CA GLY A 134 15.99 10.42 12.90
C GLY A 134 16.12 11.79 12.26
N ARG A 135 15.03 12.56 12.12
CA ARG A 135 15.06 13.91 11.54
C ARG A 135 15.20 14.99 12.61
N ALA A 136 15.75 16.14 12.22
CA ALA A 136 15.85 17.33 13.06
C ALA A 136 16.51 17.03 14.41
N GLU A 137 17.68 16.36 14.40
CA GLU A 137 18.50 16.03 15.57
C GLU A 137 17.85 15.08 16.60
N ARG A 138 16.65 14.55 16.30
CA ARG A 138 16.00 13.53 17.13
C ARG A 138 16.61 12.17 16.82
N SER A 139 16.93 11.41 17.87
CA SER A 139 17.29 9.99 17.73
C SER A 139 16.08 9.21 17.22
N GLY A 140 16.33 8.20 16.40
CA GLY A 140 15.31 7.33 15.85
C GLY A 140 15.78 5.87 15.82
N ALA A 141 14.83 4.96 15.69
CA ALA A 141 15.11 3.54 15.53
C ALA A 141 14.52 3.00 14.23
N THR A 142 15.26 2.14 13.57
CA THR A 142 14.74 1.33 12.47
C THR A 142 14.92 -0.15 12.79
N LEU A 143 13.83 -0.89 12.71
CA LEU A 143 13.76 -2.30 13.07
C LEU A 143 13.32 -3.11 11.85
N LEU A 144 14.10 -4.16 11.49
CA LEU A 144 13.67 -5.11 10.47
C LEU A 144 13.21 -6.42 11.11
N ILE A 145 12.17 -6.99 10.53
CA ILE A 145 11.70 -8.31 10.92
C ILE A 145 11.92 -9.25 9.74
N LEU A 146 12.86 -10.15 9.90
CA LEU A 146 13.35 -11.02 8.84
C LEU A 146 12.93 -12.47 9.09
N SER A 147 12.73 -13.23 8.03
CA SER A 147 12.81 -14.68 8.08
C SER A 147 14.28 -15.12 8.10
N PRO A 148 14.58 -16.38 8.47
CA PRO A 148 15.96 -16.90 8.43
C PRO A 148 16.59 -16.78 7.03
N GLN A 149 15.80 -16.90 5.97
CA GLN A 149 16.27 -16.81 4.58
C GLN A 149 16.65 -15.39 4.17
N GLU A 150 15.95 -14.38 4.71
CA GLU A 150 16.18 -12.96 4.39
C GLU A 150 17.40 -12.38 5.12
N GLU A 151 17.88 -13.01 6.19
CA GLU A 151 18.97 -12.48 7.02
C GLU A 151 20.26 -12.25 6.23
N HIS A 152 20.64 -13.20 5.39
CA HIS A 152 21.87 -13.11 4.59
C HIS A 152 21.80 -11.93 3.59
N GLU A 153 20.68 -11.77 2.92
CA GLU A 153 20.45 -10.68 1.96
C GLU A 153 20.46 -9.32 2.65
N TYR A 154 19.81 -9.22 3.81
CA TYR A 154 19.85 -8.01 4.62
C TYR A 154 21.26 -7.61 5.04
N LEU A 155 22.06 -8.57 5.54
CA LEU A 155 23.45 -8.31 5.95
C LEU A 155 24.34 -7.89 4.77
N ALA A 156 24.09 -8.42 3.57
CA ALA A 156 24.77 -7.97 2.35
C ALA A 156 24.36 -6.53 1.98
N MET A 157 23.09 -6.19 2.13
CA MET A 157 22.56 -4.85 1.86
C MET A 157 23.17 -3.81 2.80
N VAL A 158 23.14 -4.03 4.11
CA VAL A 158 23.67 -3.05 5.09
C VAL A 158 25.17 -2.86 4.99
N ARG A 159 25.93 -3.92 4.62
CA ARG A 159 27.37 -3.79 4.31
C ARG A 159 27.62 -2.85 3.13
N ARG A 160 26.80 -2.96 2.05
CA ARG A 160 26.89 -2.05 0.90
C ARG A 160 26.57 -0.62 1.28
N LEU A 161 25.62 -0.41 2.16
CA LEU A 161 25.22 0.90 2.68
C LEU A 161 26.14 1.42 3.80
N ARG A 162 27.11 0.63 4.22
CA ARG A 162 28.01 0.96 5.36
C ARG A 162 27.27 1.27 6.66
N ILE A 163 26.13 0.58 6.87
CA ILE A 163 25.29 0.72 8.04
C ILE A 163 25.71 -0.32 9.09
N GLN A 164 25.88 0.13 10.33
CA GLN A 164 26.02 -0.77 11.47
C GLN A 164 24.63 -1.20 11.94
N THR A 165 24.43 -2.49 12.13
CA THR A 165 23.16 -3.05 12.57
C THR A 165 23.38 -4.08 13.68
N LYS A 166 22.39 -4.24 14.55
CA LYS A 166 22.46 -5.18 15.68
C LYS A 166 21.34 -6.21 15.56
N ARG A 167 21.70 -7.49 15.65
CA ARG A 167 20.69 -8.55 15.85
C ARG A 167 20.16 -8.50 17.26
N LEU A 168 18.86 -8.48 17.42
CA LEU A 168 18.19 -8.50 18.71
C LEU A 168 17.61 -9.88 19.02
N THR A 169 17.57 -10.23 20.30
CA THR A 169 16.88 -11.43 20.77
C THR A 169 15.39 -11.20 20.79
N LEU A 170 14.62 -12.20 20.36
CA LEU A 170 13.17 -12.11 20.38
C LEU A 170 12.67 -11.95 21.82
N PRO A 171 11.83 -10.94 22.09
CA PRO A 171 11.16 -10.83 23.39
C PRO A 171 10.10 -11.94 23.53
N ALA A 172 9.52 -12.07 24.71
CA ALA A 172 8.30 -12.86 24.88
C ALA A 172 7.21 -12.27 23.98
N LEU A 173 6.71 -13.08 23.04
CA LEU A 173 5.72 -12.62 22.07
C LEU A 173 4.33 -12.59 22.69
N ALA A 174 3.60 -11.51 22.43
CA ALA A 174 2.21 -11.39 22.85
C ALA A 174 1.33 -12.44 22.13
N VAL A 175 0.45 -13.09 22.89
CA VAL A 175 -0.58 -13.96 22.30
C VAL A 175 -1.68 -13.07 21.73
N LEU A 176 -1.73 -12.98 20.42
CA LEU A 176 -2.80 -12.26 19.72
C LEU A 176 -4.03 -13.17 19.60
N PRO A 177 -5.25 -12.63 19.78
CA PRO A 177 -6.45 -13.36 19.46
C PRO A 177 -6.44 -13.79 17.99
N PRO A 178 -7.12 -14.90 17.64
CA PRO A 178 -7.27 -15.26 16.23
C PRO A 178 -7.88 -14.08 15.47
N PRO A 179 -7.53 -13.90 14.17
CA PRO A 179 -8.16 -12.85 13.39
C PRO A 179 -9.66 -13.04 13.45
N ALA A 180 -10.39 -11.95 13.72
CA ALA A 180 -11.83 -11.94 13.46
C ALA A 180 -12.01 -12.45 12.03
N HIS A 181 -12.85 -13.46 11.83
CA HIS A 181 -13.10 -14.05 10.52
C HIS A 181 -13.33 -12.91 9.53
N GLU A 182 -12.44 -12.74 8.57
CA GLU A 182 -12.79 -11.99 7.38
C GLU A 182 -14.00 -12.72 6.82
N PRO A 183 -15.13 -12.04 6.57
CA PRO A 183 -16.21 -12.69 5.85
C PRO A 183 -15.58 -13.19 4.56
N GLU A 184 -15.53 -14.50 4.39
CA GLU A 184 -15.09 -15.12 3.14
C GLU A 184 -15.83 -14.36 2.06
N SER A 185 -15.09 -13.70 1.17
CA SER A 185 -15.65 -13.12 -0.03
C SER A 185 -16.16 -14.32 -0.83
N ASN A 186 -17.40 -14.69 -0.52
CA ASN A 186 -18.13 -15.75 -1.18
C ASN A 186 -18.20 -15.32 -2.63
N GLY A 187 -17.23 -15.81 -3.42
CA GLY A 187 -17.20 -15.72 -4.86
C GLY A 187 -18.36 -16.55 -5.44
N GLN A 188 -19.58 -16.19 -5.06
CA GLN A 188 -20.75 -16.58 -5.81
C GLN A 188 -20.70 -15.83 -7.15
N SER A 189 -19.95 -16.40 -8.08
CA SER A 189 -20.27 -16.25 -9.49
C SER A 189 -21.73 -16.63 -9.63
N ARG A 190 -22.58 -15.60 -9.66
CA ARG A 190 -23.94 -15.73 -10.15
C ARG A 190 -23.83 -16.18 -11.60
N HIS A 191 -23.83 -17.48 -11.78
CA HIS A 191 -24.17 -18.11 -13.03
C HIS A 191 -25.63 -17.73 -13.29
N ASP A 192 -25.84 -16.65 -14.05
CA ASP A 192 -27.12 -16.34 -14.64
C ASP A 192 -27.47 -17.48 -15.59
N GLY A 193 -28.03 -18.53 -15.01
CA GLY A 193 -28.74 -19.55 -15.72
C GLY A 193 -30.02 -18.93 -16.35
N ARG A 194 -29.89 -18.39 -17.55
CA ARG A 194 -31.04 -18.09 -18.39
C ARG A 194 -31.80 -19.38 -18.62
N GLY A 195 -32.80 -19.62 -17.78
CA GLY A 195 -33.84 -20.60 -18.00
C GLY A 195 -34.50 -20.34 -19.34
N ARG A 196 -34.36 -21.27 -20.26
CA ARG A 196 -35.15 -21.36 -21.47
C ARG A 196 -36.57 -21.76 -21.06
N ASP A 197 -37.46 -20.79 -20.92
CA ASP A 197 -38.88 -21.02 -20.86
C ASP A 197 -39.36 -21.52 -22.23
N ALA A 198 -39.67 -22.79 -22.28
CA ALA A 198 -40.38 -23.41 -23.35
C ALA A 198 -41.83 -22.89 -23.38
N ARG A 199 -42.17 -22.04 -24.33
CA ARG A 199 -43.57 -21.70 -24.64
C ARG A 199 -44.20 -22.80 -25.52
N PRO A 200 -45.40 -23.28 -25.20
CA PRO A 200 -46.14 -24.21 -26.07
C PRO A 200 -46.66 -23.55 -27.33
N ARG A 201 -46.47 -24.23 -28.43
CA ARG A 201 -47.08 -23.89 -29.75
C ARG A 201 -48.58 -23.91 -29.65
N ARG A 202 -49.26 -22.81 -30.03
CA ARG A 202 -50.64 -22.82 -30.50
C ARG A 202 -50.64 -22.48 -31.96
N ALA A 203 -51.27 -23.37 -32.73
CA ALA A 203 -51.60 -23.24 -34.14
C ALA A 203 -52.80 -22.30 -34.33
N GLY A 204 -52.87 -21.63 -35.47
CA GLY A 204 -54.05 -20.93 -35.89
C GLY A 204 -53.75 -19.72 -36.76
N GLU A 205 -53.72 -19.92 -38.05
CA GLU A 205 -54.53 -19.27 -39.14
C GLU A 205 -54.24 -17.80 -39.50
N ARG A 206 -53.62 -17.68 -40.68
CA ARG A 206 -54.14 -17.08 -41.91
C ARG A 206 -54.36 -15.56 -41.99
N GLN A 207 -53.81 -15.13 -43.10
CA GLN A 207 -54.29 -14.11 -44.10
C GLN A 207 -53.67 -12.69 -43.94
N ASN A 208 -52.80 -12.42 -44.89
CA ASN A 208 -53.09 -11.64 -46.12
C ASN A 208 -52.78 -10.14 -46.02
N SER A 209 -52.06 -9.73 -47.04
CA SER A 209 -52.01 -8.44 -47.74
C SER A 209 -50.87 -7.50 -47.47
N MET A 210 -49.92 -7.52 -48.41
CA MET A 210 -49.24 -6.32 -48.93
C MET A 210 -50.24 -5.37 -49.61
N PRO A 211 -49.94 -4.11 -49.82
CA PRO A 211 -48.91 -3.63 -50.72
C PRO A 211 -48.23 -2.30 -50.34
N GLN A 212 -46.97 -2.13 -50.81
CA GLN A 212 -46.44 -1.10 -51.70
C GLN A 212 -46.60 0.39 -51.38
N ASP A 213 -45.45 1.00 -51.57
CA ASP A 213 -45.11 2.31 -52.14
C ASP A 213 -44.58 3.31 -51.13
N ALA A 214 -43.52 3.94 -51.33
CA ALA A 214 -42.74 4.52 -52.39
C ALA A 214 -41.96 5.74 -51.85
N ARG A 215 -40.73 5.88 -52.34
CA ARG A 215 -40.05 7.16 -52.61
C ARG A 215 -39.79 8.12 -51.41
N GLY A 216 -38.59 8.46 -51.13
CA GLY A 216 -37.75 9.39 -51.88
C GLY A 216 -37.14 10.39 -50.95
N GLY A 217 -35.94 10.81 -51.20
CA GLY A 217 -35.50 12.08 -50.68
C GLY A 217 -34.03 12.18 -50.20
N GLN A 218 -33.18 12.49 -51.13
CA GLN A 218 -31.82 12.98 -51.00
C GLN A 218 -31.67 14.15 -50.04
N GLY A 219 -30.52 14.27 -49.40
CA GLY A 219 -30.11 15.48 -48.68
C GLY A 219 -28.68 15.42 -48.21
N ARG A 220 -27.73 15.59 -49.15
CA ARG A 220 -26.32 15.98 -48.87
C ARG A 220 -26.28 17.38 -48.29
N ARG A 221 -25.38 17.59 -47.34
CA ARG A 221 -24.53 18.78 -47.06
C ARG A 221 -23.78 18.43 -45.80
N GLY A 222 -22.48 18.31 -45.68
CA GLY A 222 -21.37 19.14 -46.18
C GLY A 222 -21.13 20.29 -45.22
N TRP A 223 -20.31 20.07 -44.17
CA TRP A 223 -19.68 21.21 -43.48
C TRP A 223 -18.21 20.90 -43.22
N ARG A 224 -17.40 21.84 -43.70
CA ARG A 224 -15.95 21.89 -43.71
C ARG A 224 -15.40 22.30 -42.34
N ALA A 225 -14.16 21.88 -42.18
CA ALA A 225 -13.21 22.31 -41.17
C ALA A 225 -13.01 23.84 -41.14
N ASP A 226 -12.79 24.36 -39.91
CA ASP A 226 -12.02 25.57 -39.70
C ASP A 226 -11.07 25.35 -38.53
N ARG A 227 -9.78 25.46 -38.83
CA ARG A 227 -8.68 25.63 -37.89
C ARG A 227 -8.46 27.12 -37.68
N PRO A 228 -8.19 27.60 -36.49
CA PRO A 228 -7.45 28.86 -36.33
C PRO A 228 -5.98 28.62 -35.97
N ALA A 229 -5.18 29.51 -36.53
CA ALA A 229 -3.74 29.60 -36.56
C ALA A 229 -3.09 29.95 -35.20
N ALA A 230 -1.80 29.56 -35.10
CA ALA A 230 -0.88 29.97 -34.04
C ALA A 230 -0.45 31.44 -34.14
N PRO A 231 -0.16 32.14 -33.05
CA PRO A 231 0.55 33.42 -33.11
C PRO A 231 2.07 33.26 -32.98
N ARG A 232 2.74 34.09 -33.75
CA ARG A 232 4.16 34.25 -33.95
C ARG A 232 4.90 34.83 -32.75
N ARG A 233 6.15 34.45 -32.64
CA ARG A 233 7.21 35.06 -31.81
C ARG A 233 7.36 36.56 -32.10
N GLY A 234 7.56 37.32 -31.05
CA GLY A 234 8.12 38.69 -31.10
C GLY A 234 9.33 38.76 -30.16
N ASN A 235 10.46 39.11 -30.76
CA ASN A 235 11.71 39.54 -30.12
C ASN A 235 11.54 40.89 -29.43
N SER A 236 12.06 41.03 -28.26
CA SER A 236 12.96 42.10 -27.84
C SER A 236 13.54 41.79 -26.48
#